data_664a88afa55e5e2bf740e1ab7aa9bdec
#
_entry.id   664a88afa55e5e2bf740e1ab7aa9bdec
#
_cell.length_a   1.000
_cell.length_b   1.000
_cell.length_c   1.000
_cell.angle_alpha   90.00
_cell.angle_beta   90.00
_cell.angle_gamma   90.00
#
_symmetry.space_group_name_H-M   'P 1'
#
loop_
_entity.id
_entity.type
_entity.pdbx_description
1 polymer ?
#
loop_
_entity_poly.entity_id
_entity_poly.type
_entity_poly.pdbx_seq_one_letter_code
_entity_poly.pdbx_strand_id
1 'polypeptide(L)'
;MPVIRVEVPEGTDQSIKIRIREGVKKAVIDTLAPKEIKYDYVAVREAFGEIGDGLPLVTVDLRPGREAERKKALVDAIAAILLTELGVNPVDLYVLFRENPAENHYTGGSPLPAWIPADQ
;
A
#
# COMPACT_ATOMS: atom_id res chain seq x y z
N MET A 1 11.68 -2.47 1.11
CA MET A 1 10.58 -1.63 0.64
C MET A 1 9.28 -2.39 0.71
N PRO A 2 8.20 -1.82 1.23
CA PRO A 2 6.87 -2.43 1.10
C PRO A 2 6.43 -2.49 -0.36
N VAL A 3 5.72 -3.55 -0.71
CA VAL A 3 5.11 -3.69 -2.05
C VAL A 3 3.61 -3.58 -1.88
N ILE A 4 3.01 -2.63 -2.56
CA ILE A 4 1.59 -2.32 -2.39
C ILE A 4 0.87 -2.45 -3.72
N ARG A 5 -0.22 -3.19 -3.70
CA ARG A 5 -1.11 -3.34 -4.84
C ARG A 5 -2.49 -2.85 -4.47
N VAL A 6 -2.99 -1.92 -5.27
CA VAL A 6 -4.34 -1.37 -5.12
C VAL A 6 -5.16 -1.83 -6.31
N GLU A 7 -6.20 -2.60 -6.05
CA GLU A 7 -7.11 -3.05 -7.10
C GLU A 7 -8.36 -2.19 -7.08
N VAL A 8 -8.64 -1.55 -8.23
CA VAL A 8 -9.74 -0.61 -8.40
C VAL A 8 -10.71 -1.13 -9.46
N PRO A 9 -11.95 -0.60 -9.50
CA PRO A 9 -12.92 -1.05 -10.50
C PRO A 9 -12.48 -0.79 -11.94
N GLU A 10 -12.93 -1.64 -12.85
CA GLU A 10 -12.73 -1.45 -14.29
C GLU A 10 -13.32 -0.11 -14.72
N GLY A 11 -12.64 0.56 -15.65
CA GLY A 11 -13.07 1.84 -16.17
C GLY A 11 -12.58 3.03 -15.35
N THR A 12 -11.77 2.81 -14.32
CA THR A 12 -11.19 3.93 -13.55
C THR A 12 -10.25 4.73 -14.45
N ASP A 13 -10.44 6.05 -14.50
CA ASP A 13 -9.61 6.93 -15.31
C ASP A 13 -8.14 6.85 -14.95
N GLN A 14 -7.29 6.99 -15.96
CA GLN A 14 -5.85 6.99 -15.77
C GLN A 14 -5.39 8.07 -14.79
N SER A 15 -5.97 9.26 -14.87
CA SER A 15 -5.63 10.37 -13.95
C SER A 15 -5.95 10.02 -12.50
N ILE A 16 -7.04 9.31 -12.26
CA ILE A 16 -7.42 8.86 -10.91
C ILE A 16 -6.43 7.82 -10.42
N LYS A 17 -6.06 6.85 -11.26
CA LYS A 17 -5.07 5.83 -10.88
C LYS A 17 -3.73 6.45 -10.55
N ILE A 18 -3.30 7.47 -11.29
CA ILE A 18 -2.05 8.19 -11.01
C ILE A 18 -2.13 8.87 -9.65
N ARG A 19 -3.22 9.56 -9.34
CA ARG A 19 -3.36 10.23 -8.04
C ARG A 19 -3.40 9.25 -6.88
N ILE A 20 -4.06 8.10 -7.07
CA ILE A 20 -4.07 7.04 -6.05
C ILE A 20 -2.64 6.54 -5.83
N ARG A 21 -1.91 6.24 -6.90
CA ARG A 21 -0.54 5.75 -6.78
C ARG A 21 0.35 6.75 -6.04
N GLU A 22 0.30 8.01 -6.42
CA GLU A 22 1.13 9.04 -5.78
C GLU A 22 0.73 9.26 -4.32
N GLY A 23 -0.57 9.26 -4.02
CA GLY A 23 -1.05 9.41 -2.65
C GLY A 23 -0.65 8.24 -1.76
N VAL A 24 -0.77 7.02 -2.25
CA VAL A 24 -0.38 5.82 -1.49
C VAL A 24 1.12 5.80 -1.27
N LYS A 25 1.92 6.16 -2.27
CA LYS A 25 3.37 6.27 -2.13
C LYS A 25 3.73 7.24 -1.00
N LYS A 26 3.13 8.42 -0.99
CA LYS A 26 3.37 9.40 0.08
C LYS A 26 2.94 8.84 1.43
N ALA A 27 1.79 8.18 1.50
CA ALA A 27 1.29 7.59 2.74
C ALA A 27 2.25 6.53 3.29
N VAL A 28 2.83 5.70 2.41
CA VAL A 28 3.83 4.70 2.82
C VAL A 28 5.05 5.37 3.45
N ILE A 29 5.56 6.42 2.82
CA ILE A 29 6.71 7.16 3.34
C ILE A 29 6.38 7.76 4.71
N ASP A 30 5.21 8.35 4.84
CA ASP A 30 4.82 9.05 6.06
C ASP A 30 4.50 8.11 7.23
N THR A 31 4.05 6.88 6.96
CA THR A 31 3.55 5.98 8.01
C THR A 31 4.44 4.79 8.29
N LEU A 32 4.98 4.14 7.26
CA LEU A 32 5.72 2.89 7.42
C LEU A 32 7.22 3.10 7.58
N ALA A 33 7.70 4.33 7.46
CA ALA A 33 9.11 4.70 7.62
C ALA A 33 10.06 3.74 6.88
N PRO A 34 9.92 3.57 5.54
CA PRO A 34 10.83 2.72 4.79
C PRO A 34 12.22 3.37 4.77
N LYS A 35 13.25 2.56 4.98
CA LYS A 35 14.62 3.06 5.04
C LYS A 35 15.11 3.56 3.68
N GLU A 36 14.70 2.88 2.62
CA GLU A 36 15.00 3.28 1.26
C GLU A 36 13.73 3.49 0.46
N ILE A 37 13.71 4.59 -0.28
CA ILE A 37 12.61 4.95 -1.16
C ILE A 37 13.05 4.97 -2.63
N LYS A 38 14.20 4.35 -2.91
CA LYS A 38 14.80 4.32 -4.24
C LYS A 38 13.88 3.64 -5.27
N TYR A 39 13.15 2.63 -4.84
CA TYR A 39 12.24 1.90 -5.69
C TYR A 39 10.81 2.13 -5.24
N ASP A 40 9.96 2.38 -6.21
CA ASP A 40 8.56 2.69 -5.98
C ASP A 40 7.75 1.45 -6.35
N TYR A 41 7.27 0.73 -5.34
CA TYR A 41 6.53 -0.52 -5.53
C TYR A 41 5.05 -0.36 -5.21
N VAL A 42 4.46 0.74 -5.67
CA VAL A 42 3.02 0.93 -5.59
C VAL A 42 2.43 0.74 -6.98
N ALA A 43 1.59 -0.27 -7.12
CA ALA A 43 0.89 -0.55 -8.36
C ALA A 43 -0.61 -0.36 -8.16
N VAL A 44 -1.27 0.27 -9.13
CA VAL A 44 -2.73 0.41 -9.16
C VAL A 44 -3.20 -0.26 -10.44
N ARG A 45 -4.14 -1.18 -10.33
CA ARG A 45 -4.66 -1.87 -11.51
C ARG A 45 -6.17 -2.04 -11.42
N GLU A 46 -6.79 -2.11 -12.58
CA GLU A 46 -8.22 -2.38 -12.67
C GLU A 46 -8.47 -3.88 -12.53
N ALA A 47 -9.53 -4.22 -11.79
CA ALA A 47 -9.92 -5.60 -11.58
C ALA A 47 -11.43 -5.72 -11.69
N PHE A 48 -11.92 -6.89 -12.09
CA PHE A 48 -13.34 -7.19 -12.07
C PHE A 48 -13.78 -7.50 -10.65
N GLY A 49 -14.86 -6.87 -10.20
CA GLY A 49 -15.41 -7.05 -8.84
C GLY A 49 -16.29 -5.89 -8.46
N GLU A 50 -16.85 -5.96 -7.26
CA GLU A 50 -17.76 -4.95 -6.75
C GLU A 50 -17.19 -4.28 -5.50
N ILE A 51 -17.48 -2.99 -5.33
CA ILE A 51 -17.15 -2.26 -4.11
C ILE A 51 -17.95 -2.86 -2.97
N GLY A 52 -17.29 -3.12 -1.84
CA GLY A 52 -17.91 -3.79 -0.70
C GLY A 52 -17.78 -5.31 -0.73
N ASP A 53 -17.52 -5.87 -1.91
CA ASP A 53 -17.33 -7.31 -2.11
C ASP A 53 -15.90 -7.66 -2.51
N GLY A 54 -14.97 -6.81 -2.20
CA GLY A 54 -13.56 -7.07 -2.47
C GLY A 54 -12.85 -5.99 -3.24
N LEU A 55 -13.53 -4.92 -3.65
CA LEU A 55 -12.91 -3.79 -4.29
C LEU A 55 -13.35 -2.48 -3.64
N PRO A 56 -12.45 -1.53 -3.46
CA PRO A 56 -11.01 -1.68 -3.68
C PRO A 56 -10.39 -2.64 -2.68
N LEU A 57 -9.44 -3.42 -3.16
CA LEU A 57 -8.65 -4.32 -2.32
C LEU A 57 -7.21 -3.82 -2.35
N VAL A 58 -6.63 -3.65 -1.17
CA VAL A 58 -5.23 -3.23 -1.04
C VAL A 58 -4.44 -4.33 -0.37
N THR A 59 -3.36 -4.76 -1.00
CA THR A 59 -2.45 -5.75 -0.45
C THR A 59 -1.11 -5.09 -0.17
N VAL A 60 -0.60 -5.26 1.05
CA VAL A 60 0.67 -4.69 1.49
C VAL A 60 1.59 -5.83 1.90
N ASP A 61 2.62 -6.08 1.10
CA ASP A 61 3.66 -7.05 1.42
C ASP A 61 4.86 -6.32 2.02
N LEU A 62 5.29 -6.73 3.20
CA LEU A 62 6.36 -6.03 3.91
C LEU A 62 7.12 -6.99 4.82
N ARG A 63 8.30 -6.51 5.29
CA ARG A 63 9.07 -7.21 6.31
C ARG A 63 8.40 -7.04 7.67
N PRO A 64 8.56 -8.01 8.60
CA PRO A 64 8.04 -7.87 9.97
C PRO A 64 8.67 -6.71 10.72
N GLY A 65 8.02 -6.24 11.76
CA GLY A 65 8.57 -5.30 12.74
C GLY A 65 7.81 -3.98 12.88
N ARG A 66 7.00 -3.60 11.90
CA ARG A 66 6.23 -2.36 12.03
C ARG A 66 5.09 -2.55 13.01
N GLU A 67 4.93 -1.55 13.88
CA GLU A 67 3.92 -1.58 14.93
C GLU A 67 2.51 -1.43 14.36
N ALA A 68 1.51 -1.88 15.14
CA ALA A 68 0.11 -1.80 14.74
C ALA A 68 -0.31 -0.35 14.44
N GLU A 69 0.24 0.63 15.15
CA GLU A 69 -0.08 2.05 14.97
C GLU A 69 0.36 2.54 13.58
N ARG A 70 1.53 2.09 13.10
CA ARG A 70 2.00 2.46 11.75
C ARG A 70 1.10 1.87 10.68
N LYS A 71 0.70 0.61 10.85
CA LYS A 71 -0.22 -0.05 9.91
C LYS A 71 -1.57 0.64 9.89
N LYS A 72 -2.11 0.97 11.06
CA LYS A 72 -3.39 1.68 11.16
C LYS A 72 -3.32 3.06 10.50
N ALA A 73 -2.22 3.77 10.69
CA ALA A 73 -2.03 5.08 10.06
C ALA A 73 -2.03 4.96 8.54
N LEU A 74 -1.39 3.92 7.99
CA LEU A 74 -1.42 3.67 6.55
C LEU A 74 -2.82 3.36 6.06
N VAL A 75 -3.55 2.50 6.77
CA VAL A 75 -4.94 2.16 6.41
C VAL A 75 -5.82 3.42 6.39
N ASP A 76 -5.69 4.27 7.40
CA ASP A 76 -6.47 5.50 7.48
C ASP A 76 -6.14 6.45 6.33
N ALA A 77 -4.85 6.56 5.97
CA ALA A 77 -4.43 7.40 4.84
C ALA A 77 -4.96 6.86 3.51
N ILE A 78 -4.87 5.55 3.29
CA ILE A 78 -5.40 4.91 2.08
C ILE A 78 -6.92 5.10 2.00
N ALA A 79 -7.62 4.92 3.11
CA ALA A 79 -9.07 5.13 3.16
C ALA A 79 -9.45 6.56 2.74
N ALA A 80 -8.71 7.56 3.21
CA ALA A 80 -8.95 8.95 2.83
C ALA A 80 -8.71 9.19 1.35
N ILE A 81 -7.66 8.60 0.79
CA ILE A 81 -7.35 8.71 -0.64
C ILE A 81 -8.47 8.11 -1.49
N LEU A 82 -8.91 6.91 -1.16
CA LEU A 82 -9.93 6.21 -1.96
C LEU A 82 -11.31 6.84 -1.80
N LEU A 83 -11.61 7.42 -0.65
CA LEU A 83 -12.83 8.21 -0.48
C LEU A 83 -12.80 9.43 -1.40
N THR A 84 -11.69 10.16 -1.45
CA THR A 84 -11.54 11.36 -2.27
C THR A 84 -11.58 11.03 -3.77
N GLU A 85 -10.85 10.00 -4.19
CA GLU A 85 -10.66 9.70 -5.62
C GLU A 85 -11.78 8.86 -6.22
N LEU A 86 -12.36 7.95 -5.46
CA LEU A 86 -13.35 6.99 -5.97
C LEU A 86 -14.69 7.06 -5.24
N GLY A 87 -14.82 7.86 -4.19
CA GLY A 87 -16.03 7.91 -3.39
C GLY A 87 -16.28 6.65 -2.56
N VAL A 88 -15.24 5.87 -2.29
CA VAL A 88 -15.37 4.62 -1.54
C VAL A 88 -15.55 4.93 -0.06
N ASN A 89 -16.61 4.38 0.54
CA ASN A 89 -16.80 4.47 1.98
C ASN A 89 -15.72 3.63 2.67
N PRO A 90 -15.02 4.16 3.70
CA PRO A 90 -13.97 3.40 4.38
C PRO A 90 -14.41 2.03 4.91
N VAL A 91 -15.68 1.83 5.23
CA VAL A 91 -16.18 0.52 5.67
C VAL A 91 -16.13 -0.55 4.57
N ASP A 92 -16.04 -0.14 3.31
CA ASP A 92 -15.99 -1.05 2.17
C ASP A 92 -14.56 -1.34 1.72
N LEU A 93 -13.57 -0.73 2.36
CA LEU A 93 -12.16 -0.94 2.01
C LEU A 93 -11.60 -2.16 2.75
N TYR A 94 -10.93 -3.04 2.02
CA TYR A 94 -10.19 -4.14 2.59
C TYR A 94 -8.70 -3.95 2.36
N VAL A 95 -7.94 -3.91 3.45
CA VAL A 95 -6.47 -3.80 3.39
C VAL A 95 -5.88 -5.02 4.08
N LEU A 96 -5.10 -5.79 3.35
CA LEU A 96 -4.45 -6.98 3.87
C LEU A 96 -2.95 -6.75 3.95
N PHE A 97 -2.39 -6.89 5.15
CA PHE A 97 -0.94 -6.90 5.36
C PHE A 97 -0.45 -8.33 5.36
N ARG A 98 0.61 -8.58 4.58
CA ARG A 98 1.29 -9.88 4.58
C ARG A 98 2.74 -9.64 4.98
N GLU A 99 3.11 -10.15 6.15
CA GLU A 99 4.48 -10.02 6.64
C GLU A 99 5.29 -11.21 6.17
N ASN A 100 6.39 -10.92 5.47
CA ASN A 100 7.28 -11.94 4.95
C ASN A 100 8.67 -11.73 5.56
N PRO A 101 9.37 -12.80 5.97
CA PRO A 101 10.72 -12.64 6.52
C PRO A 101 11.62 -11.81 5.61
N ALA A 102 12.47 -10.98 6.20
CA ALA A 102 13.36 -10.10 5.45
C ALA A 102 14.18 -10.85 4.41
N GLU A 103 14.63 -12.06 4.76
CA GLU A 103 15.41 -12.92 3.87
C GLU A 103 14.67 -13.36 2.60
N ASN A 104 13.32 -13.20 2.58
CA ASN A 104 12.51 -13.52 1.40
C ASN A 104 12.26 -12.29 0.51
N HIS A 105 12.80 -11.14 0.88
CA HIS A 105 12.73 -9.92 0.07
C HIS A 105 14.07 -9.69 -0.59
N TYR A 106 14.12 -9.72 -1.90
CA TYR A 106 15.35 -9.53 -2.67
C TYR A 106 15.29 -8.26 -3.48
N THR A 107 16.38 -7.50 -3.43
CA THR A 107 16.54 -6.35 -4.30
C THR A 107 17.98 -6.34 -4.78
N GLY A 108 18.18 -6.14 -6.09
CA GLY A 108 19.52 -6.19 -6.68
C GLY A 108 20.21 -7.55 -6.49
N GLY A 109 19.45 -8.63 -6.35
CA GLY A 109 19.98 -9.98 -6.23
C GLY A 109 20.39 -10.38 -4.80
N SER A 110 20.17 -9.52 -3.82
CA SER A 110 20.53 -9.80 -2.42
C SER A 110 19.31 -9.66 -1.50
N PRO A 111 19.25 -10.46 -0.42
CA PRO A 111 18.16 -10.34 0.54
C PRO A 111 18.24 -9.01 1.30
N LEU A 112 17.09 -8.49 1.69
CA LEU A 112 17.03 -7.28 2.50
C LEU A 112 17.39 -7.60 3.95
N PRO A 113 17.97 -6.63 4.68
CA PRO A 113 18.14 -6.76 6.12
C PRO A 113 16.80 -6.60 6.84
N ALA A 114 16.79 -6.90 8.14
CA ALA A 114 15.61 -6.61 8.97
C ALA A 114 15.26 -5.13 8.90
N TRP A 115 13.97 -4.84 8.95
CA TRP A 115 13.52 -3.46 8.92
C TRP A 115 13.88 -2.74 10.22
N ILE A 116 14.39 -1.53 10.07
CA ILE A 116 14.66 -0.59 11.17
C ILE A 116 13.97 0.72 10.78
N PRO A 117 13.25 1.38 11.71
CA PRO A 117 12.59 2.63 11.38
C PRO A 117 13.57 3.68 10.86
N ALA A 118 13.21 4.32 9.75
CA ALA A 118 14.02 5.40 9.18
C ALA A 118 13.99 6.67 10.01
N ASP A 119 12.97 6.78 10.90
CA ASP A 119 12.78 7.93 11.78
C ASP A 119 13.43 7.76 13.15
N GLN A 120 14.30 6.77 13.30
CA GLN A 120 15.07 6.54 14.53
C GLN A 120 16.56 6.76 14.32
#